data_c7e6f4193769ce3f12c74459861be00e
#
_entry.id   c7e6f4193769ce3f12c74459861be00e
#
_cell.length_a   1.000
_cell.length_b   1.000
_cell.length_c   1.000
_cell.angle_alpha   90.00
_cell.angle_beta   90.00
_cell.angle_gamma   90.00
#
_symmetry.space_group_name_H-M   'P 1'
#
loop_
_entity.id
_entity.type
_entity.pdbx_description
1 polymer ?
#
loop_
_entity_poly.entity_id
_entity_poly.type
_entity_poly.pdbx_seq_one_letter_code
_entity_poly.pdbx_strand_id
1 'polypeptide(L)'
;LGGFSATDFGSENEINSFELKESLKYADAQMWDNAYDLVKASNNPHLKSLLDWLRLRAGDGNISEYIVFLNAKGDWPGMPLLAERGESKLKYGRDSNVILEYFKSSFPKTGHGSLVLAKALMLLDKPLDAQKVAKISWLDQRFSNKDCSLMLENFEKTLSKSHLLRVENLLWNKEKTAVLQMKEVVPKTEFLSAMKRLELQNGLKASGQDINFSEQDQSNPGLLLDLSNVLQKQKKYKEVIKILRDVSRSSEFLGNPQKWKKLRVYHTRRALR
;
A
#
# COMPACT_ATOMS: atom_id res chain seq x y z
N LEU A 1 14.56 64.14 5.40
CA LEU A 1 13.88 63.39 6.50
C LEU A 1 12.48 63.03 6.01
N GLY A 2 12.37 62.00 5.21
CA GLY A 2 11.11 61.47 4.73
C GLY A 2 10.72 60.24 5.60
N GLY A 3 9.62 60.40 6.33
CA GLY A 3 9.06 59.30 7.14
C GLY A 3 8.51 58.22 6.24
N PHE A 4 9.02 57.01 6.38
CA PHE A 4 8.34 55.79 5.87
C PHE A 4 7.11 55.54 6.74
N SER A 5 5.94 55.69 6.15
CA SER A 5 4.67 55.34 6.76
C SER A 5 4.52 53.82 6.74
N ALA A 6 4.34 53.21 7.93
CA ALA A 6 4.17 51.77 8.13
C ALA A 6 2.72 51.32 7.84
N THR A 7 2.14 51.74 6.72
CA THR A 7 0.71 51.46 6.40
C THR A 7 0.48 50.75 5.05
N ASP A 8 1.51 50.08 4.50
CA ASP A 8 1.35 49.37 3.22
C ASP A 8 1.65 47.86 3.27
N PHE A 9 1.55 47.26 4.45
CA PHE A 9 1.54 45.80 4.64
C PHE A 9 0.21 45.37 5.29
N GLY A 10 -0.86 45.52 4.61
CA GLY A 10 -2.14 45.11 5.17
C GLY A 10 -3.19 45.04 4.12
N SER A 11 -3.67 43.91 3.83
CA SER A 11 -4.99 43.50 3.37
C SER A 11 -5.09 42.49 2.24
N GLU A 12 -3.99 41.92 1.78
CA GLU A 12 -4.10 40.75 0.90
C GLU A 12 -3.83 39.48 1.72
N ASN A 13 -4.88 38.67 1.95
CA ASN A 13 -4.89 37.32 2.48
C ASN A 13 -5.00 37.07 3.98
N GLU A 14 -5.68 37.87 4.78
CA GLU A 14 -6.28 37.35 5.98
C GLU A 14 -7.42 36.39 5.59
N ILE A 15 -7.20 35.08 5.73
CA ILE A 15 -8.27 34.08 5.64
C ILE A 15 -9.28 34.50 6.70
N ASN A 16 -10.48 34.93 6.29
CA ASN A 16 -11.54 35.20 7.24
C ASN A 16 -11.83 33.92 8.00
N SER A 17 -11.50 33.91 9.28
CA SER A 17 -11.58 32.71 10.14
C SER A 17 -12.99 32.12 10.18
N PHE A 18 -13.98 32.93 9.94
CA PHE A 18 -15.37 32.50 9.85
C PHE A 18 -15.64 31.71 8.56
N GLU A 19 -15.25 32.22 7.41
CA GLU A 19 -15.44 31.54 6.11
C GLU A 19 -14.68 30.19 6.07
N LEU A 20 -13.45 30.16 6.57
CA LEU A 20 -12.69 28.91 6.71
C LEU A 20 -13.45 27.90 7.57
N LYS A 21 -13.90 28.32 8.76
CA LYS A 21 -14.58 27.44 9.71
C LYS A 21 -15.89 26.90 9.15
N GLU A 22 -16.70 27.75 8.51
CA GLU A 22 -17.97 27.32 7.92
C GLU A 22 -17.76 26.45 6.69
N SER A 23 -16.82 26.79 5.81
CA SER A 23 -16.50 25.94 4.64
C SER A 23 -15.98 24.57 5.05
N LEU A 24 -15.18 24.45 6.12
CA LEU A 24 -14.75 23.17 6.65
C LEU A 24 -15.88 22.34 7.25
N LYS A 25 -16.86 22.96 7.90
CA LYS A 25 -18.08 22.25 8.36
C LYS A 25 -18.87 21.64 7.20
N TYR A 26 -19.08 22.41 6.13
CA TYR A 26 -19.73 21.88 4.93
C TYR A 26 -18.90 20.77 4.27
N ALA A 27 -17.58 20.92 4.21
CA ALA A 27 -16.69 19.89 3.68
C ALA A 27 -16.74 18.60 4.51
N ASP A 28 -16.78 18.69 5.83
CA ASP A 28 -16.90 17.55 6.74
C ASP A 28 -18.23 16.81 6.55
N ALA A 29 -19.30 17.56 6.27
CA ALA A 29 -20.61 17.02 5.89
C ALA A 29 -20.70 16.57 4.42
N GLN A 30 -19.63 16.68 3.63
CA GLN A 30 -19.57 16.42 2.19
C GLN A 30 -20.53 17.27 1.35
N MET A 31 -20.94 18.42 1.86
CA MET A 31 -21.77 19.41 1.18
C MET A 31 -20.88 20.35 0.35
N TRP A 32 -20.26 19.81 -0.71
CA TRP A 32 -19.20 20.47 -1.47
C TRP A 32 -19.65 21.78 -2.12
N ASP A 33 -20.85 21.82 -2.70
CA ASP A 33 -21.37 23.04 -3.36
C ASP A 33 -21.45 24.19 -2.37
N ASN A 34 -21.99 23.96 -1.18
CA ASN A 34 -22.05 24.95 -0.12
C ASN A 34 -20.68 25.44 0.34
N ALA A 35 -19.73 24.50 0.46
CA ALA A 35 -18.35 24.83 0.82
C ALA A 35 -17.67 25.70 -0.25
N TYR A 36 -17.84 25.37 -1.53
CA TYR A 36 -17.28 26.13 -2.64
C TYR A 36 -17.93 27.51 -2.83
N ASP A 37 -19.22 27.66 -2.58
CA ASP A 37 -19.90 28.96 -2.66
C ASP A 37 -19.29 29.95 -1.67
N LEU A 38 -19.02 29.54 -0.43
CA LEU A 38 -18.31 30.38 0.55
C LEU A 38 -16.90 30.77 0.10
N VAL A 39 -16.15 29.81 -0.45
CA VAL A 39 -14.78 30.04 -0.92
C VAL A 39 -14.76 30.96 -2.14
N LYS A 40 -15.74 30.83 -3.03
CA LYS A 40 -15.88 31.71 -4.19
C LYS A 40 -16.11 33.16 -3.76
N ALA A 41 -16.89 33.39 -2.71
CA ALA A 41 -17.12 34.70 -2.14
C ALA A 41 -15.82 35.34 -1.57
N SER A 42 -14.95 34.50 -0.95
CA SER A 42 -13.68 34.97 -0.36
C SER A 42 -12.59 35.28 -1.38
N ASN A 43 -12.70 34.80 -2.62
CA ASN A 43 -11.69 34.85 -3.67
C ASN A 43 -10.30 34.37 -3.23
N ASN A 44 -10.22 33.46 -2.25
CA ASN A 44 -8.97 32.96 -1.68
C ASN A 44 -8.52 31.65 -2.37
N PRO A 45 -7.42 31.65 -3.15
CA PRO A 45 -6.95 30.47 -3.91
C PRO A 45 -6.43 29.36 -3.01
N HIS A 46 -5.92 29.67 -1.82
CA HIS A 46 -5.44 28.66 -0.86
C HIS A 46 -6.61 27.90 -0.24
N LEU A 47 -7.69 28.58 0.09
CA LEU A 47 -8.89 27.97 0.62
C LEU A 47 -9.56 27.06 -0.43
N LYS A 48 -9.60 27.51 -1.69
CA LYS A 48 -10.04 26.66 -2.80
C LYS A 48 -9.19 25.39 -2.92
N SER A 49 -7.87 25.51 -2.88
CA SER A 49 -6.96 24.35 -2.97
C SER A 49 -7.16 23.39 -1.78
N LEU A 50 -7.44 23.91 -0.58
CA LEU A 50 -7.75 23.10 0.59
C LEU A 50 -9.06 22.31 0.42
N LEU A 51 -10.11 22.93 -0.11
CA LEU A 51 -11.37 22.23 -0.39
C LEU A 51 -11.20 21.19 -1.50
N ASP A 52 -10.48 21.52 -2.58
CA ASP A 52 -10.15 20.56 -3.63
C ASP A 52 -9.45 19.31 -3.04
N TRP A 53 -8.46 19.52 -2.18
CA TRP A 53 -7.75 18.45 -1.50
C TRP A 53 -8.66 17.60 -0.61
N LEU A 54 -9.52 18.22 0.20
CA LEU A 54 -10.46 17.50 1.08
C LEU A 54 -11.44 16.67 0.25
N ARG A 55 -12.01 17.24 -0.81
CA ARG A 55 -12.97 16.59 -1.70
C ARG A 55 -12.33 15.40 -2.42
N LEU A 56 -11.15 15.59 -2.98
CA LEU A 56 -10.43 14.52 -3.65
C LEU A 56 -10.02 13.40 -2.66
N ARG A 57 -9.63 13.74 -1.43
CA ARG A 57 -9.39 12.75 -0.37
C ARG A 57 -10.63 11.98 0.03
N ALA A 58 -11.80 12.60 0.02
CA ALA A 58 -13.06 11.92 0.25
C ALA A 58 -13.43 10.95 -0.90
N GLY A 59 -12.74 11.04 -2.03
CA GLY A 59 -13.02 10.22 -3.20
C GLY A 59 -14.07 10.82 -4.12
N ASP A 60 -14.42 12.09 -3.93
CA ASP A 60 -15.43 12.79 -4.68
C ASP A 60 -14.79 13.75 -5.70
N GLY A 61 -14.18 13.15 -6.71
CA GLY A 61 -13.57 13.86 -7.85
C GLY A 61 -13.57 12.99 -9.09
N ASN A 62 -13.49 13.63 -10.25
CA ASN A 62 -13.26 12.96 -11.53
C ASN A 62 -11.77 12.83 -11.83
N ILE A 63 -11.40 12.00 -12.80
CA ILE A 63 -9.98 11.70 -13.09
C ILE A 63 -9.17 12.93 -13.50
N SER A 64 -9.77 13.86 -14.22
CA SER A 64 -9.08 15.08 -14.67
C SER A 64 -8.72 15.99 -13.49
N GLU A 65 -9.58 16.08 -12.47
CA GLU A 65 -9.30 16.83 -11.26
C GLU A 65 -8.17 16.21 -10.44
N TYR A 66 -8.10 14.87 -10.35
CA TYR A 66 -6.97 14.19 -9.74
C TYR A 66 -5.67 14.46 -10.51
N ILE A 67 -5.67 14.38 -11.84
CA ILE A 67 -4.48 14.67 -12.67
C ILE A 67 -3.99 16.09 -12.40
N VAL A 68 -4.88 17.08 -12.46
CA VAL A 68 -4.53 18.49 -12.23
C VAL A 68 -3.95 18.68 -10.83
N PHE A 69 -4.61 18.14 -9.81
CA PHE A 69 -4.17 18.34 -8.43
C PHE A 69 -2.84 17.64 -8.14
N LEU A 70 -2.67 16.38 -8.56
CA LEU A 70 -1.46 15.59 -8.36
C LEU A 70 -0.24 16.25 -9.03
N ASN A 71 -0.44 16.82 -10.23
CA ASN A 71 0.64 17.51 -10.96
C ASN A 71 0.98 18.89 -10.38
N ALA A 72 -0.02 19.61 -9.84
CA ALA A 72 0.19 20.98 -9.37
C ALA A 72 0.60 21.08 -7.88
N LYS A 73 0.29 20.07 -7.07
CA LYS A 73 0.34 20.13 -5.58
C LYS A 73 1.08 18.96 -4.96
N GLY A 74 2.17 18.48 -5.58
CA GLY A 74 2.92 17.29 -5.18
C GLY A 74 3.41 17.27 -3.72
N ASP A 75 3.60 18.45 -3.10
CA ASP A 75 4.10 18.58 -1.73
C ASP A 75 3.01 18.59 -0.66
N TRP A 76 1.76 18.43 -1.04
CA TRP A 76 0.66 18.42 -0.08
C TRP A 76 0.64 17.12 0.75
N PRO A 77 0.16 17.18 2.01
CA PRO A 77 0.10 15.99 2.87
C PRO A 77 -0.86 14.94 2.33
N GLY A 78 -0.51 13.66 2.52
CA GLY A 78 -1.39 12.55 2.14
C GLY A 78 -1.52 12.29 0.65
N MET A 79 -0.59 12.76 -0.18
CA MET A 79 -0.57 12.52 -1.63
C MET A 79 -0.67 11.05 -2.04
N PRO A 80 -0.04 10.08 -1.33
CA PRO A 80 -0.22 8.66 -1.64
C PRO A 80 -1.70 8.22 -1.57
N LEU A 81 -2.44 8.66 -0.55
CA LEU A 81 -3.86 8.35 -0.43
C LEU A 81 -4.68 9.00 -1.55
N LEU A 82 -4.31 10.22 -1.94
CA LEU A 82 -4.95 10.92 -3.05
C LEU A 82 -4.77 10.16 -4.37
N ALA A 83 -3.55 9.68 -4.62
CA ALA A 83 -3.24 8.86 -5.78
C ALA A 83 -4.06 7.55 -5.77
N GLU A 84 -4.14 6.84 -4.66
CA GLU A 84 -4.97 5.63 -4.52
C GLU A 84 -6.45 5.91 -4.83
N ARG A 85 -6.98 7.05 -4.33
CA ARG A 85 -8.36 7.46 -4.61
C ARG A 85 -8.59 7.76 -6.10
N GLY A 86 -7.66 8.45 -6.73
CA GLY A 86 -7.71 8.70 -8.18
C GLY A 86 -7.59 7.41 -9.00
N GLU A 87 -6.70 6.49 -8.61
CA GLU A 87 -6.58 5.18 -9.26
C GLU A 87 -7.90 4.41 -9.27
N SER A 88 -8.70 4.50 -8.21
CA SER A 88 -10.02 3.86 -8.13
C SER A 88 -11.04 4.39 -9.15
N LYS A 89 -10.80 5.58 -9.73
CA LYS A 89 -11.64 6.19 -10.78
C LYS A 89 -11.22 5.79 -12.19
N LEU A 90 -10.04 5.18 -12.34
CA LEU A 90 -9.58 4.70 -13.63
C LEU A 90 -10.41 3.48 -14.06
N LYS A 91 -10.63 3.33 -15.35
CA LYS A 91 -11.40 2.20 -15.93
C LYS A 91 -10.63 1.58 -17.08
N TYR A 92 -10.74 0.27 -17.22
CA TYR A 92 -10.20 -0.44 -18.38
C TYR A 92 -10.86 0.07 -19.67
N GLY A 93 -10.07 0.15 -20.75
CA GLY A 93 -10.57 0.53 -22.08
C GLY A 93 -10.96 2.00 -22.23
N ARG A 94 -10.63 2.86 -21.24
CA ARG A 94 -10.68 4.30 -21.40
C ARG A 94 -9.47 4.79 -22.22
N ASP A 95 -9.52 6.07 -22.61
CA ASP A 95 -8.42 6.74 -23.29
C ASP A 95 -7.09 6.46 -22.61
N SER A 96 -6.25 5.66 -23.28
CA SER A 96 -4.94 5.24 -22.77
C SER A 96 -4.03 6.42 -22.51
N ASN A 97 -4.20 7.55 -23.23
CA ASN A 97 -3.39 8.76 -23.01
C ASN A 97 -3.74 9.43 -21.67
N VAL A 98 -5.00 9.46 -21.27
CA VAL A 98 -5.43 9.95 -19.94
C VAL A 98 -4.83 9.10 -18.84
N ILE A 99 -4.78 7.77 -19.01
CA ILE A 99 -4.16 6.86 -18.06
C ILE A 99 -2.65 7.12 -17.95
N LEU A 100 -1.97 7.28 -19.08
CA LEU A 100 -0.54 7.61 -19.08
C LEU A 100 -0.27 8.96 -18.43
N GLU A 101 -1.09 9.97 -18.69
CA GLU A 101 -0.93 11.29 -18.06
C GLU A 101 -1.13 11.19 -16.54
N TYR A 102 -2.08 10.38 -16.06
CA TYR A 102 -2.26 10.14 -14.62
C TYR A 102 -1.01 9.55 -13.95
N PHE A 103 -0.35 8.58 -14.60
CA PHE A 103 0.84 7.92 -14.06
C PHE A 103 2.18 8.54 -14.48
N LYS A 104 2.16 9.72 -15.11
CA LYS A 104 3.36 10.38 -15.61
C LYS A 104 4.43 10.65 -14.54
N SER A 105 3.98 11.02 -13.33
CA SER A 105 4.87 11.43 -12.23
C SER A 105 5.09 10.35 -11.18
N SER A 106 4.32 9.25 -11.20
CA SER A 106 4.40 8.24 -10.14
C SER A 106 3.99 6.85 -10.60
N PHE A 107 4.64 5.85 -10.04
CA PHE A 107 4.24 4.46 -10.23
C PHE A 107 2.91 4.18 -9.50
N PRO A 108 2.04 3.31 -10.04
CA PRO A 108 0.76 2.94 -9.42
C PRO A 108 0.91 2.50 -7.96
N LYS A 109 -0.01 2.94 -7.11
CA LYS A 109 -0.05 2.60 -5.68
C LYS A 109 -0.90 1.36 -5.40
N THR A 110 -1.83 1.04 -6.30
CA THR A 110 -2.78 -0.07 -6.14
C THR A 110 -2.64 -1.10 -7.27
N GLY A 111 -3.03 -2.34 -6.98
CA GLY A 111 -3.09 -3.40 -8.00
C GLY A 111 -4.05 -3.05 -9.13
N HIS A 112 -5.16 -2.36 -8.84
CA HIS A 112 -6.08 -1.85 -9.85
C HIS A 112 -5.40 -0.84 -10.79
N GLY A 113 -4.74 0.18 -10.22
CA GLY A 113 -4.01 1.18 -11.01
C GLY A 113 -2.92 0.55 -11.88
N SER A 114 -2.18 -0.43 -11.33
CA SER A 114 -1.16 -1.16 -12.07
C SER A 114 -1.72 -1.94 -13.25
N LEU A 115 -2.84 -2.63 -13.05
CA LEU A 115 -3.49 -3.39 -14.13
C LEU A 115 -4.03 -2.45 -15.22
N VAL A 116 -4.65 -1.33 -14.82
CA VAL A 116 -5.15 -0.32 -15.77
C VAL A 116 -4.01 0.27 -16.60
N LEU A 117 -2.89 0.65 -15.95
CA LEU A 117 -1.71 1.15 -16.64
C LEU A 117 -1.11 0.10 -17.59
N ALA A 118 -0.91 -1.12 -17.11
CA ALA A 118 -0.35 -2.19 -17.93
C ALA A 118 -1.22 -2.48 -19.17
N LYS A 119 -2.55 -2.49 -19.02
CA LYS A 119 -3.47 -2.66 -20.16
C LYS A 119 -3.45 -1.47 -21.12
N ALA A 120 -3.36 -0.24 -20.61
CA ALA A 120 -3.23 0.96 -21.43
C ALA A 120 -1.94 0.93 -22.27
N LEU A 121 -0.82 0.52 -21.66
CA LEU A 121 0.46 0.35 -22.34
C LEU A 121 0.39 -0.73 -23.44
N MET A 122 -0.31 -1.84 -23.20
CA MET A 122 -0.56 -2.84 -24.25
C MET A 122 -1.33 -2.27 -25.45
N LEU A 123 -2.38 -1.47 -25.19
CA LEU A 123 -3.16 -0.83 -26.24
C LEU A 123 -2.38 0.22 -27.05
N LEU A 124 -1.32 0.79 -26.46
CA LEU A 124 -0.42 1.75 -27.11
C LEU A 124 0.82 1.09 -27.73
N ASP A 125 0.79 -0.23 -27.94
CA ASP A 125 1.90 -1.02 -28.48
C ASP A 125 3.23 -0.85 -27.72
N LYS A 126 3.14 -0.82 -26.37
CA LYS A 126 4.27 -0.74 -25.45
C LYS A 126 4.34 -1.98 -24.53
N PRO A 127 4.49 -3.19 -25.12
CA PRO A 127 4.37 -4.44 -24.34
C PRO A 127 5.48 -4.61 -23.30
N LEU A 128 6.68 -4.12 -23.55
CA LEU A 128 7.79 -4.22 -22.59
C LEU A 128 7.55 -3.39 -21.32
N ASP A 129 7.01 -2.18 -21.48
CA ASP A 129 6.64 -1.33 -20.34
C ASP A 129 5.46 -1.93 -19.57
N ALA A 130 4.47 -2.48 -20.26
CA ALA A 130 3.36 -3.19 -19.65
C ALA A 130 3.82 -4.38 -18.80
N GLN A 131 4.72 -5.21 -19.34
CA GLN A 131 5.32 -6.34 -18.61
C GLN A 131 6.12 -5.89 -17.40
N LYS A 132 6.84 -4.77 -17.50
CA LYS A 132 7.59 -4.18 -16.38
C LYS A 132 6.66 -3.75 -15.26
N VAL A 133 5.58 -3.03 -15.58
CA VAL A 133 4.55 -2.63 -14.61
C VAL A 133 3.93 -3.86 -13.95
N ALA A 134 3.53 -4.85 -14.74
CA ALA A 134 2.95 -6.09 -14.23
C ALA A 134 3.89 -6.83 -13.28
N LYS A 135 5.18 -6.99 -13.63
CA LYS A 135 6.18 -7.66 -12.79
C LYS A 135 6.39 -6.97 -11.45
N ILE A 136 6.57 -5.65 -11.45
CA ILE A 136 6.84 -4.88 -10.24
C ILE A 136 5.64 -4.94 -9.30
N SER A 137 4.44 -4.68 -9.83
CA SER A 137 3.21 -4.64 -9.03
C SER A 137 2.79 -6.02 -8.52
N TRP A 138 3.05 -7.08 -9.29
CA TRP A 138 2.71 -8.43 -8.91
C TRP A 138 3.33 -8.86 -7.60
N LEU A 139 4.54 -8.42 -7.31
CA LEU A 139 5.29 -8.87 -6.15
C LEU A 139 4.65 -8.48 -4.81
N ASP A 140 4.14 -7.24 -4.69
CA ASP A 140 3.78 -6.67 -3.39
C ASP A 140 2.38 -6.08 -3.32
N GLN A 141 1.76 -5.76 -4.47
CA GLN A 141 0.46 -5.09 -4.45
C GLN A 141 -0.70 -6.07 -4.23
N ARG A 142 -1.75 -5.54 -3.57
CA ARG A 142 -3.02 -6.25 -3.42
C ARG A 142 -3.88 -6.02 -4.66
N PHE A 143 -4.49 -7.09 -5.10
CA PHE A 143 -5.47 -7.08 -6.19
C PHE A 143 -6.83 -7.50 -5.67
N SER A 144 -7.92 -6.94 -6.21
CA SER A 144 -9.23 -7.57 -6.09
C SER A 144 -9.21 -8.94 -6.79
N ASN A 145 -10.16 -9.83 -6.49
CA ASN A 145 -10.24 -11.12 -7.20
C ASN A 145 -10.32 -10.94 -8.71
N LYS A 146 -11.13 -9.98 -9.16
CA LYS A 146 -11.27 -9.62 -10.57
C LYS A 146 -9.95 -9.14 -11.18
N ASP A 147 -9.27 -8.21 -10.50
CA ASP A 147 -8.01 -7.65 -11.02
C ASP A 147 -6.89 -8.69 -11.01
N CYS A 148 -6.86 -9.58 -10.01
CA CYS A 148 -5.91 -10.69 -9.94
C CYS A 148 -6.10 -11.64 -11.14
N SER A 149 -7.33 -12.05 -11.42
CA SER A 149 -7.65 -12.90 -12.58
C SER A 149 -7.26 -12.23 -13.89
N LEU A 150 -7.60 -10.95 -14.07
CA LEU A 150 -7.22 -10.19 -15.27
C LEU A 150 -5.71 -9.99 -15.40
N MET A 151 -4.99 -9.84 -14.29
CA MET A 151 -3.53 -9.73 -14.30
C MET A 151 -2.90 -11.05 -14.77
N LEU A 152 -3.37 -12.17 -14.27
CA LEU A 152 -2.92 -13.50 -14.70
C LEU A 152 -3.30 -13.76 -16.16
N GLU A 153 -4.54 -13.51 -16.58
CA GLU A 153 -5.00 -13.70 -17.96
C GLU A 153 -4.11 -12.96 -18.97
N ASN A 154 -3.74 -11.73 -18.68
CA ASN A 154 -2.98 -10.89 -19.61
C ASN A 154 -1.46 -11.06 -19.51
N PHE A 155 -0.92 -11.46 -18.35
CA PHE A 155 0.52 -11.43 -18.08
C PHE A 155 1.10 -12.72 -17.49
N GLU A 156 0.38 -13.85 -17.51
CA GLU A 156 0.80 -15.12 -16.91
C GLU A 156 2.23 -15.53 -17.32
N LYS A 157 2.54 -15.49 -18.64
CA LYS A 157 3.88 -15.83 -19.15
C LYS A 157 4.98 -14.97 -18.54
N THR A 158 4.65 -13.74 -18.19
CA THR A 158 5.57 -12.76 -17.58
C THR A 158 5.73 -12.99 -16.09
N LEU A 159 4.68 -13.45 -15.39
CA LEU A 159 4.57 -13.52 -13.95
C LEU A 159 4.93 -14.89 -13.37
N SER A 160 4.84 -15.97 -14.18
CA SER A 160 4.96 -17.36 -13.72
C SER A 160 6.20 -17.63 -12.85
N LYS A 161 7.34 -17.04 -13.19
CA LYS A 161 8.60 -17.19 -12.41
C LYS A 161 8.58 -16.45 -11.08
N SER A 162 7.60 -15.59 -10.84
CA SER A 162 7.52 -14.71 -9.66
C SER A 162 6.41 -15.11 -8.70
N HIS A 163 5.63 -16.15 -8.97
CA HIS A 163 4.49 -16.53 -8.14
C HIS A 163 4.90 -16.94 -6.73
N LEU A 164 5.94 -17.75 -6.57
CA LEU A 164 6.43 -18.15 -5.25
C LEU A 164 6.99 -16.95 -4.47
N LEU A 165 7.75 -16.08 -5.14
CA LEU A 165 8.26 -14.86 -4.51
C LEU A 165 7.12 -13.93 -4.08
N ARG A 166 6.03 -13.82 -4.87
CA ARG A 166 4.82 -13.11 -4.48
C ARG A 166 4.22 -13.69 -3.19
N VAL A 167 4.02 -15.01 -3.14
CA VAL A 167 3.47 -15.66 -1.93
C VAL A 167 4.32 -15.34 -0.71
N GLU A 168 5.63 -15.43 -0.81
CA GLU A 168 6.55 -15.08 0.27
C GLU A 168 6.40 -13.61 0.71
N ASN A 169 6.39 -12.66 -0.22
CA ASN A 169 6.22 -11.24 0.09
C ASN A 169 4.88 -10.96 0.76
N LEU A 170 3.80 -11.56 0.26
CA LEU A 170 2.47 -11.43 0.84
C LEU A 170 2.41 -12.00 2.27
N LEU A 171 3.06 -13.13 2.52
CA LEU A 171 3.15 -13.71 3.87
C LEU A 171 3.96 -12.83 4.82
N TRP A 172 5.10 -12.27 4.36
CA TRP A 172 5.88 -11.32 5.16
C TRP A 172 5.10 -10.06 5.52
N ASN A 173 4.18 -9.64 4.67
CA ASN A 173 3.29 -8.48 4.87
C ASN A 173 1.96 -8.84 5.52
N LYS A 174 1.70 -10.13 5.81
CA LYS A 174 0.47 -10.64 6.43
C LYS A 174 -0.78 -10.41 5.58
N GLU A 175 -0.64 -10.46 4.28
CA GLU A 175 -1.70 -10.21 3.29
C GLU A 175 -2.53 -11.48 3.02
N LYS A 176 -3.25 -11.95 4.04
CA LYS A 176 -3.98 -13.23 4.00
C LYS A 176 -4.85 -13.40 2.76
N THR A 177 -5.67 -12.42 2.45
CA THR A 177 -6.59 -12.51 1.29
C THR A 177 -5.84 -12.68 -0.02
N ALA A 178 -4.74 -11.93 -0.20
CA ALA A 178 -3.92 -12.02 -1.40
C ALA A 178 -3.15 -13.36 -1.49
N VAL A 179 -2.73 -13.94 -0.36
CA VAL A 179 -2.15 -15.29 -0.32
C VAL A 179 -3.18 -16.33 -0.75
N LEU A 180 -4.43 -16.23 -0.30
CA LEU A 180 -5.49 -17.18 -0.67
C LEU A 180 -5.82 -17.13 -2.17
N GLN A 181 -5.64 -15.98 -2.84
CA GLN A 181 -5.79 -15.87 -4.30
C GLN A 181 -4.76 -16.71 -5.07
N MET A 182 -3.63 -17.07 -4.44
CA MET A 182 -2.56 -17.84 -5.09
C MET A 182 -2.80 -19.36 -5.08
N LYS A 183 -3.93 -19.85 -4.55
CA LYS A 183 -4.22 -21.28 -4.35
C LYS A 183 -4.07 -22.11 -5.63
N GLU A 184 -4.62 -21.63 -6.73
CA GLU A 184 -4.58 -22.35 -8.02
C GLU A 184 -3.40 -21.88 -8.91
N VAL A 185 -2.56 -20.96 -8.40
CA VAL A 185 -1.48 -20.33 -9.16
C VAL A 185 -0.12 -20.95 -8.84
N VAL A 186 0.05 -21.45 -7.60
CA VAL A 186 1.30 -22.08 -7.15
C VAL A 186 1.11 -23.58 -6.91
N PRO A 187 2.19 -24.38 -6.88
CA PRO A 187 2.10 -25.80 -6.55
C PRO A 187 1.42 -26.03 -5.21
N LYS A 188 0.63 -27.10 -5.12
CA LYS A 188 -0.14 -27.45 -3.92
C LYS A 188 0.71 -27.56 -2.65
N THR A 189 1.93 -28.09 -2.76
CA THR A 189 2.88 -28.22 -1.64
C THR A 189 3.27 -26.85 -1.07
N GLU A 190 3.58 -25.90 -1.95
CA GLU A 190 3.94 -24.53 -1.58
C GLU A 190 2.74 -23.78 -0.98
N PHE A 191 1.56 -23.99 -1.54
CA PHE A 191 0.34 -23.41 -0.97
C PHE A 191 0.04 -23.96 0.43
N LEU A 192 0.23 -25.26 0.66
CA LEU A 192 0.04 -25.87 1.99
C LEU A 192 1.05 -25.31 3.02
N SER A 193 2.31 -25.09 2.61
CA SER A 193 3.31 -24.43 3.48
C SER A 193 2.90 -22.98 3.79
N ALA A 194 2.38 -22.24 2.79
CA ALA A 194 1.85 -20.90 3.00
C ALA A 194 0.66 -20.89 3.99
N MET A 195 -0.21 -21.88 3.92
CA MET A 195 -1.36 -22.02 4.84
C MET A 195 -0.90 -22.24 6.29
N LYS A 196 0.14 -23.04 6.54
CA LYS A 196 0.72 -23.20 7.89
C LYS A 196 1.18 -21.85 8.46
N ARG A 197 1.83 -21.02 7.65
CA ARG A 197 2.23 -19.66 8.07
C ARG A 197 1.02 -18.80 8.41
N LEU A 198 -0.02 -18.80 7.58
CA LEU A 198 -1.24 -18.04 7.85
C LEU A 198 -1.93 -18.50 9.14
N GLU A 199 -1.94 -19.79 9.44
CA GLU A 199 -2.47 -20.35 10.70
C GLU A 199 -1.70 -19.80 11.90
N LEU A 200 -0.38 -19.83 11.88
CA LEU A 200 0.46 -19.26 12.93
C LEU A 200 0.25 -17.75 13.08
N GLN A 201 0.16 -16.99 11.97
CA GLN A 201 -0.07 -15.55 11.98
C GLN A 201 -1.43 -15.16 12.57
N ASN A 202 -2.46 -15.99 12.38
CA ASN A 202 -3.80 -15.77 12.92
C ASN A 202 -3.91 -16.15 14.40
N GLY A 203 -2.83 -16.63 15.01
CA GLY A 203 -2.84 -17.04 16.42
C GLY A 203 -3.67 -18.30 16.67
N LEU A 204 -4.01 -19.05 15.62
CA LEU A 204 -4.57 -20.37 15.76
C LEU A 204 -3.58 -21.19 16.59
N LYS A 205 -4.06 -21.54 17.74
CA LYS A 205 -3.46 -22.26 18.82
C LYS A 205 -2.44 -23.28 18.30
N ALA A 206 -1.20 -23.09 18.61
CA ALA A 206 -0.38 -24.22 19.00
C ALA A 206 -0.95 -24.81 20.31
N SER A 207 -2.27 -25.04 20.35
CA SER A 207 -2.94 -25.73 21.44
C SER A 207 -2.99 -27.20 21.06
N GLY A 208 -1.89 -27.92 21.37
CA GLY A 208 -1.93 -29.38 21.48
C GLY A 208 -2.09 -30.18 20.18
N GLN A 209 -2.26 -29.57 19.02
CA GLN A 209 -2.08 -30.24 17.74
C GLN A 209 -0.68 -29.92 17.25
N ASP A 210 0.16 -30.93 17.21
CA ASP A 210 1.48 -30.87 16.60
C ASP A 210 1.33 -30.41 15.15
N ILE A 211 1.68 -29.15 14.88
CA ILE A 211 1.83 -28.72 13.49
C ILE A 211 2.96 -29.56 12.96
N ASN A 212 2.64 -30.51 12.10
CA ASN A 212 3.62 -31.43 11.55
C ASN A 212 4.49 -30.66 10.55
N PHE A 213 5.65 -30.21 11.01
CA PHE A 213 6.62 -29.50 10.18
C PHE A 213 7.44 -30.51 9.40
N SER A 214 7.42 -30.42 8.08
CA SER A 214 8.37 -31.13 7.21
C SER A 214 9.80 -30.59 7.40
N GLU A 215 10.81 -31.29 6.92
CA GLU A 215 12.18 -30.79 6.93
C GLU A 215 12.30 -29.45 6.18
N GLN A 216 11.54 -29.29 5.09
CA GLN A 216 11.49 -28.04 4.33
C GLN A 216 10.88 -26.90 5.17
N ASP A 217 9.84 -27.16 5.95
CA ASP A 217 9.25 -26.18 6.86
C ASP A 217 10.25 -25.72 7.93
N GLN A 218 11.08 -26.62 8.44
CA GLN A 218 12.10 -26.33 9.46
C GLN A 218 13.22 -25.41 8.93
N SER A 219 13.40 -25.33 7.62
CA SER A 219 14.36 -24.44 6.98
C SER A 219 13.72 -23.12 6.48
N ASN A 220 12.39 -22.98 6.52
CA ASN A 220 11.71 -21.77 6.04
C ASN A 220 11.78 -20.64 7.09
N PRO A 221 12.53 -19.54 6.82
CA PRO A 221 12.73 -18.48 7.82
C PRO A 221 11.44 -17.73 8.18
N GLY A 222 10.52 -17.60 7.25
CA GLY A 222 9.22 -16.95 7.50
C GLY A 222 8.34 -17.77 8.44
N LEU A 223 8.31 -19.07 8.26
CA LEU A 223 7.57 -19.98 9.14
C LEU A 223 8.21 -20.04 10.53
N LEU A 224 9.52 -20.07 10.63
CA LEU A 224 10.24 -20.02 11.91
C LEU A 224 9.98 -18.71 12.66
N LEU A 225 9.88 -17.58 11.97
CA LEU A 225 9.47 -16.31 12.60
C LEU A 225 8.03 -16.36 13.11
N ASP A 226 7.11 -16.85 12.29
CA ASP A 226 5.70 -16.94 12.67
C ASP A 226 5.52 -17.88 13.87
N LEU A 227 6.20 -19.04 13.89
CA LEU A 227 6.28 -19.96 15.03
C LEU A 227 6.88 -19.28 16.28
N SER A 228 7.99 -18.56 16.12
CA SER A 228 8.63 -17.86 17.23
C SER A 228 7.70 -16.82 17.87
N ASN A 229 6.88 -16.13 17.09
CA ASN A 229 5.89 -15.18 17.61
C ASN A 229 4.79 -15.90 18.42
N VAL A 230 4.35 -17.08 17.99
CA VAL A 230 3.39 -17.89 18.73
C VAL A 230 4.01 -18.40 20.04
N LEU A 231 5.20 -18.99 19.99
CA LEU A 231 5.93 -19.47 21.17
C LEU A 231 6.19 -18.37 22.19
N GLN A 232 6.51 -17.15 21.72
CA GLN A 232 6.67 -15.99 22.60
C GLN A 232 5.37 -15.64 23.35
N LYS A 233 4.22 -15.64 22.66
CA LYS A 233 2.91 -15.41 23.30
C LYS A 233 2.59 -16.48 24.36
N GLN A 234 3.05 -17.71 24.11
CA GLN A 234 2.91 -18.83 25.06
C GLN A 234 3.97 -18.83 26.17
N LYS A 235 4.86 -17.80 26.21
CA LYS A 235 5.97 -17.69 27.17
C LYS A 235 7.01 -18.81 27.08
N LYS A 236 7.06 -19.55 25.97
CA LYS A 236 8.03 -20.62 25.68
C LYS A 236 9.36 -20.04 25.20
N TYR A 237 9.98 -19.23 26.04
CA TYR A 237 11.15 -18.41 25.66
C TYR A 237 12.41 -19.22 25.32
N LYS A 238 12.59 -20.41 25.94
CA LYS A 238 13.73 -21.29 25.64
C LYS A 238 13.72 -21.76 24.19
N GLU A 239 12.54 -22.12 23.68
CA GLU A 239 12.36 -22.56 22.29
C GLU A 239 12.57 -21.40 21.32
N VAL A 240 12.07 -20.21 21.63
CA VAL A 240 12.33 -19.00 20.82
C VAL A 240 13.82 -18.69 20.72
N ILE A 241 14.55 -18.76 21.85
CA ILE A 241 16.01 -18.50 21.87
C ILE A 241 16.75 -19.55 21.02
N LYS A 242 16.33 -20.81 21.05
CA LYS A 242 16.92 -21.87 20.18
C LYS A 242 16.75 -21.51 18.70
N ILE A 243 15.52 -21.17 18.27
CA ILE A 243 15.25 -20.75 16.89
C ILE A 243 16.09 -19.53 16.51
N LEU A 244 16.10 -18.48 17.37
CA LEU A 244 16.86 -17.26 17.12
C LEU A 244 18.36 -17.53 16.94
N ARG A 245 18.94 -18.44 17.72
CA ARG A 245 20.34 -18.82 17.60
C ARG A 245 20.63 -19.54 16.28
N ASP A 246 19.73 -20.43 15.88
CA ASP A 246 19.90 -21.23 14.66
C ASP A 246 19.76 -20.37 13.39
N VAL A 247 18.75 -19.49 13.30
CA VAL A 247 18.57 -18.58 12.15
C VAL A 247 19.56 -17.42 12.10
N SER A 248 20.26 -17.12 13.21
CA SER A 248 21.22 -16.00 13.27
C SER A 248 22.61 -16.37 12.77
N ARG A 249 22.84 -17.59 12.27
CA ARG A 249 24.14 -18.05 11.75
C ARG A 249 24.53 -17.30 10.47
N SER A 250 23.56 -16.92 9.65
CA SER A 250 23.78 -16.15 8.42
C SER A 250 22.58 -15.25 8.13
N SER A 251 22.81 -14.13 7.43
CA SER A 251 21.72 -13.24 6.96
C SER A 251 20.76 -13.94 5.99
N GLU A 252 21.25 -14.90 5.22
CA GLU A 252 20.45 -15.69 4.27
C GLU A 252 19.40 -16.54 4.99
N PHE A 253 19.72 -17.08 6.17
CA PHE A 253 18.77 -17.84 6.98
C PHE A 253 17.66 -17.00 7.63
N LEU A 254 17.73 -15.68 7.54
CA LEU A 254 16.69 -14.79 8.06
C LEU A 254 15.59 -14.50 7.04
N GLY A 255 15.84 -14.68 5.75
CA GLY A 255 14.91 -14.33 4.66
C GLY A 255 14.58 -12.83 4.64
N ASN A 256 13.95 -12.32 5.69
CA ASN A 256 13.71 -10.88 5.88
C ASN A 256 14.22 -10.41 7.25
N PRO A 257 15.47 -9.93 7.35
CA PRO A 257 16.10 -9.55 8.62
C PRO A 257 15.34 -8.51 9.44
N GLN A 258 14.68 -7.56 8.76
CA GLN A 258 13.94 -6.48 9.44
C GLN A 258 12.74 -7.00 10.25
N LYS A 259 12.11 -8.06 9.78
CA LYS A 259 10.96 -8.66 10.47
C LYS A 259 11.35 -9.35 11.79
N TRP A 260 12.60 -9.81 11.92
CA TRP A 260 13.14 -10.43 13.13
C TRP A 260 13.56 -9.42 14.21
N LYS A 261 13.73 -8.14 13.85
CA LYS A 261 14.32 -7.11 14.72
C LYS A 261 13.64 -7.01 16.09
N LYS A 262 12.32 -6.95 16.14
CA LYS A 262 11.57 -6.81 17.41
C LYS A 262 11.81 -8.01 18.34
N LEU A 263 11.75 -9.22 17.79
CA LEU A 263 11.93 -10.46 18.55
C LEU A 263 13.36 -10.56 19.09
N ARG A 264 14.36 -10.30 18.27
CA ARG A 264 15.78 -10.31 18.67
C ARG A 264 16.06 -9.30 19.78
N VAL A 265 15.64 -8.04 19.63
CA VAL A 265 15.83 -6.99 20.64
C VAL A 265 15.17 -7.38 21.97
N TYR A 266 13.95 -7.92 21.94
CA TYR A 266 13.25 -8.36 23.14
C TYR A 266 14.06 -9.43 23.91
N HIS A 267 14.49 -10.49 23.22
CA HIS A 267 15.21 -11.59 23.87
C HIS A 267 16.63 -11.23 24.30
N THR A 268 17.34 -10.37 23.56
CA THR A 268 18.64 -9.83 23.99
C THR A 268 18.50 -9.05 25.29
N ARG A 269 17.54 -8.11 25.37
CA ARG A 269 17.31 -7.34 26.60
C ARG A 269 16.90 -8.22 27.78
N ARG A 270 16.17 -9.29 27.54
CA ARG A 270 15.78 -10.25 28.57
C ARG A 270 16.97 -11.06 29.07
N ALA A 271 17.90 -11.42 28.21
CA ALA A 271 19.10 -12.20 28.58
C ALA A 271 20.13 -11.36 29.38
N LEU A 272 20.06 -10.03 29.28
CA LEU A 272 20.95 -9.08 30.00
C LEU A 272 20.42 -8.67 31.39
N ARG A 273 19.22 -9.12 31.76
CA ARG A 273 18.61 -8.92 33.09
C ARG A 273 18.80 -10.13 33.98
#